data_51d19228f0456d213ac674e0d6d44590
#
_entry.id   51d19228f0456d213ac674e0d6d44590
#
_cell.length_a   1.000
_cell.length_b   1.000
_cell.length_c   1.000
_cell.angle_alpha   90.00
_cell.angle_beta   90.00
_cell.angle_gamma   90.00
#
_symmetry.space_group_name_H-M   'P 1'
#
loop_
_entity.id
_entity.type
_entity.pdbx_description
1 polymer ?
#
loop_
_entity_poly.entity_id
_entity_poly.type
_entity_poly.pdbx_seq_one_letter_code
_entity_poly.pdbx_strand_id
1 'polypeptide(L)'
;MNRNSFFTYIFCIMTFVFVFAFPSDGAERAAPFRIAAGDGSTLTMEDLSGKIVLCFYETRDTKDKNSALKDELRKFRDQLFEKEKDILYVLPVVDCSGASRLFIGKWKDSLIRESEKAGYTVYGDWDGKMRDDNKFLRNESNFALINKDGSITYLTHGLIEEREISLILRKVRSLMGKEVLF
;
A
#
# COMPACT_ATOMS: atom_id res chain seq x y z
N MET A 1 -67.04 -16.13 -52.11
CA MET A 1 -65.78 -16.91 -51.94
C MET A 1 -64.70 -15.95 -51.60
N ASN A 2 -64.51 -15.67 -50.30
CA ASN A 2 -63.51 -14.73 -49.78
C ASN A 2 -62.60 -15.48 -48.80
N ARG A 3 -61.37 -15.58 -49.19
CA ARG A 3 -60.30 -16.12 -48.31
C ARG A 3 -59.62 -14.93 -47.65
N ASN A 4 -59.91 -14.73 -46.38
CA ASN A 4 -59.14 -13.75 -45.50
C ASN A 4 -57.84 -14.36 -45.12
N SER A 5 -56.75 -13.68 -45.52
CA SER A 5 -55.39 -13.97 -45.15
C SER A 5 -55.10 -13.21 -43.87
N PHE A 6 -54.94 -13.93 -42.76
CA PHE A 6 -54.45 -13.34 -41.47
C PHE A 6 -52.95 -13.23 -41.53
N PHE A 7 -52.43 -12.01 -41.61
CA PHE A 7 -51.02 -11.70 -41.38
C PHE A 7 -50.83 -11.55 -39.88
N THR A 8 -50.17 -12.55 -39.30
CA THR A 8 -49.73 -12.48 -37.92
C THR A 8 -48.35 -11.74 -37.88
N TYR A 9 -48.36 -10.51 -37.41
CA TYR A 9 -47.15 -9.77 -37.12
C TYR A 9 -46.54 -10.27 -35.80
N ILE A 10 -45.44 -11.03 -35.88
CA ILE A 10 -44.58 -11.35 -34.71
C ILE A 10 -43.72 -10.12 -34.42
N PHE A 11 -44.09 -9.38 -33.42
CA PHE A 11 -43.30 -8.27 -32.90
C PHE A 11 -42.20 -8.82 -32.01
N CYS A 12 -41.02 -9.02 -32.59
CA CYS A 12 -39.80 -9.43 -31.83
C CYS A 12 -39.31 -8.24 -31.04
N ILE A 13 -39.69 -8.17 -29.75
CA ILE A 13 -39.15 -7.18 -28.81
C ILE A 13 -37.74 -7.62 -28.44
N MET A 14 -36.76 -7.06 -29.12
CA MET A 14 -35.36 -7.21 -28.81
C MET A 14 -35.03 -6.29 -27.61
N THR A 15 -35.15 -6.83 -26.38
CA THR A 15 -34.72 -6.15 -25.14
C THR A 15 -33.22 -5.98 -25.17
N PHE A 16 -32.79 -4.79 -25.54
CA PHE A 16 -31.39 -4.39 -25.46
C PHE A 16 -31.07 -4.17 -23.97
N VAL A 17 -30.48 -5.18 -23.30
CA VAL A 17 -29.94 -5.03 -21.95
C VAL A 17 -28.71 -4.15 -22.06
N PHE A 18 -28.89 -2.87 -21.78
CA PHE A 18 -27.80 -1.93 -21.62
C PHE A 18 -27.09 -2.28 -20.28
N VAL A 19 -26.04 -3.09 -20.36
CA VAL A 19 -25.14 -3.28 -19.24
C VAL A 19 -24.41 -1.96 -19.07
N PHE A 20 -24.91 -1.11 -18.17
CA PHE A 20 -24.13 0.01 -17.66
C PHE A 20 -22.95 -0.58 -16.91
N ALA A 21 -21.81 -0.68 -17.57
CA ALA A 21 -20.52 -0.77 -16.89
C ALA A 21 -20.36 0.56 -16.13
N PHE A 22 -20.70 0.57 -14.85
CA PHE A 22 -20.27 1.64 -13.97
C PHE A 22 -18.74 1.64 -14.05
N PRO A 23 -18.08 2.79 -14.34
CA PRO A 23 -16.66 2.87 -14.09
C PRO A 23 -16.53 2.54 -12.60
N SER A 24 -15.90 1.42 -12.27
CA SER A 24 -15.38 1.23 -10.93
C SER A 24 -14.46 2.42 -10.76
N ASP A 25 -14.74 3.30 -9.79
CA ASP A 25 -13.77 4.25 -9.27
C ASP A 25 -12.55 3.39 -8.89
N GLY A 26 -11.63 3.27 -9.84
CA GLY A 26 -10.50 2.39 -9.71
C GLY A 26 -9.61 2.98 -8.62
N ALA A 27 -9.77 2.48 -7.40
CA ALA A 27 -8.81 2.78 -6.35
C ALA A 27 -7.41 2.57 -6.94
N GLU A 28 -6.56 3.59 -6.87
CA GLU A 28 -5.19 3.51 -7.39
C GLU A 28 -4.50 2.29 -6.74
N ARG A 29 -3.93 1.43 -7.56
CA ARG A 29 -3.23 0.25 -7.07
C ARG A 29 -1.76 0.57 -6.89
N ALA A 30 -1.15 0.03 -5.83
CA ALA A 30 0.28 0.09 -5.67
C ALA A 30 0.95 -0.60 -6.87
N ALA A 31 1.92 0.08 -7.47
CA ALA A 31 2.69 -0.48 -8.56
C ALA A 31 3.53 -1.68 -8.05
N PRO A 32 3.71 -2.72 -8.86
CA PRO A 32 4.59 -3.83 -8.52
C PRO A 32 6.00 -3.32 -8.20
N PHE A 33 6.61 -3.87 -7.15
CA PHE A 33 7.98 -3.53 -6.78
C PHE A 33 8.76 -4.79 -6.39
N ARG A 34 10.09 -4.66 -6.45
CA ARG A 34 11.03 -5.59 -5.85
C ARG A 34 12.13 -4.80 -5.17
N ILE A 35 12.26 -4.96 -3.88
CA ILE A 35 13.21 -4.28 -3.02
C ILE A 35 14.09 -5.29 -2.32
N ALA A 36 15.26 -4.86 -1.83
CA ALA A 36 16.20 -5.77 -1.18
C ALA A 36 16.73 -5.17 0.13
N ALA A 37 16.80 -6.00 1.16
CA ALA A 37 17.44 -5.66 2.43
C ALA A 37 18.97 -5.63 2.32
N GLY A 38 19.64 -5.20 3.39
CA GLY A 38 21.10 -5.13 3.42
C GLY A 38 21.78 -6.50 3.29
N ASP A 39 21.17 -7.55 3.79
CA ASP A 39 21.64 -8.95 3.69
C ASP A 39 21.38 -9.60 2.33
N GLY A 40 20.67 -8.91 1.44
CA GLY A 40 20.31 -9.36 0.10
C GLY A 40 18.99 -10.11 0.02
N SER A 41 18.28 -10.32 1.13
CA SER A 41 16.90 -10.83 1.09
C SER A 41 16.00 -9.86 0.32
N THR A 42 15.08 -10.38 -0.46
CA THR A 42 14.20 -9.57 -1.33
C THR A 42 12.75 -9.68 -0.90
N LEU A 43 11.97 -8.62 -1.17
CA LEU A 43 10.54 -8.56 -0.98
C LEU A 43 9.89 -7.98 -2.23
N THR A 44 8.78 -8.58 -2.62
CA THR A 44 7.96 -8.13 -3.75
C THR A 44 6.55 -7.75 -3.27
N MET A 45 5.78 -7.09 -4.12
CA MET A 45 4.38 -6.78 -3.82
C MET A 45 3.53 -8.06 -3.70
N GLU A 46 3.86 -9.11 -4.44
CA GLU A 46 3.17 -10.40 -4.41
C GLU A 46 3.32 -11.11 -3.05
N ASP A 47 4.48 -10.97 -2.39
CA ASP A 47 4.74 -11.53 -1.05
C ASP A 47 3.83 -10.89 0.01
N LEU A 48 3.27 -9.73 -0.27
CA LEU A 48 2.37 -8.97 0.60
C LEU A 48 0.89 -9.16 0.26
N SER A 49 0.58 -10.06 -0.65
CA SER A 49 -0.81 -10.34 -1.03
C SER A 49 -1.64 -10.77 0.17
N GLY A 50 -2.84 -10.21 0.31
CA GLY A 50 -3.74 -10.47 1.44
C GLY A 50 -3.38 -9.74 2.75
N LYS A 51 -2.33 -8.93 2.76
CA LYS A 51 -1.92 -8.12 3.92
C LYS A 51 -2.35 -6.67 3.77
N ILE A 52 -2.63 -6.02 4.90
CA ILE A 52 -2.74 -4.56 4.99
C ILE A 52 -1.33 -4.05 5.21
N VAL A 53 -0.82 -3.22 4.28
CA VAL A 53 0.57 -2.76 4.31
C VAL A 53 0.64 -1.30 4.75
N LEU A 54 1.45 -1.05 5.78
CA LEU A 54 1.84 0.27 6.26
C LEU A 54 3.21 0.59 5.67
N CYS A 55 3.24 1.17 4.47
CA CYS A 55 4.47 1.48 3.77
C CYS A 55 5.02 2.84 4.19
N PHE A 56 6.22 2.85 4.77
CA PHE A 56 7.02 4.05 5.03
C PHE A 56 8.17 4.09 4.03
N TYR A 57 8.08 4.97 3.04
CA TYR A 57 9.15 5.19 2.08
C TYR A 57 9.89 6.49 2.41
N GLU A 58 11.13 6.39 2.87
CA GLU A 58 11.85 7.49 3.51
C GLU A 58 13.31 7.54 3.03
N THR A 59 13.99 8.64 3.33
CA THR A 59 15.44 8.74 3.26
C THR A 59 16.04 8.61 4.66
N ARG A 60 17.36 8.56 4.76
CA ARG A 60 18.06 8.62 6.06
C ARG A 60 17.72 9.86 6.86
N ASP A 61 17.55 11.00 6.17
CA ASP A 61 17.32 12.29 6.80
C ASP A 61 15.83 12.49 7.19
N THR A 62 14.92 11.74 6.59
CA THR A 62 13.48 11.87 6.82
C THR A 62 12.88 10.75 7.67
N LYS A 63 13.64 9.69 7.99
CA LYS A 63 13.14 8.49 8.67
C LYS A 63 12.52 8.74 10.06
N ASP A 64 12.92 9.80 10.73
CA ASP A 64 12.42 10.13 12.06
C ASP A 64 11.30 11.19 12.03
N LYS A 65 10.98 11.74 10.83
CA LYS A 65 9.98 12.80 10.65
C LYS A 65 8.60 12.38 11.17
N ASN A 66 8.20 11.13 10.95
CA ASN A 66 6.89 10.59 11.33
C ASN A 66 6.96 9.56 12.47
N SER A 67 7.86 9.78 13.44
CA SER A 67 8.00 8.93 14.64
C SER A 67 6.71 8.81 15.43
N ALA A 68 5.93 9.89 15.55
CA ALA A 68 4.64 9.89 16.25
C ALA A 68 3.64 8.89 15.62
N LEU A 69 3.51 8.88 14.27
CA LEU A 69 2.67 7.90 13.58
C LEU A 69 3.18 6.47 13.81
N LYS A 70 4.51 6.26 13.71
CA LYS A 70 5.13 4.95 13.93
C LYS A 70 4.86 4.42 15.34
N ASP A 71 4.93 5.29 16.34
CA ASP A 71 4.66 4.94 17.74
C ASP A 71 3.19 4.60 17.97
N GLU A 72 2.25 5.36 17.41
CA GLU A 72 0.82 5.06 17.51
C GLU A 72 0.45 3.75 16.79
N LEU A 73 1.02 3.50 15.62
CA LEU A 73 0.82 2.23 14.92
C LEU A 73 1.43 1.04 15.67
N ARG A 74 2.57 1.23 16.35
CA ARG A 74 3.17 0.22 17.23
C ARG A 74 2.26 -0.09 18.40
N LYS A 75 1.78 0.93 19.12
CA LYS A 75 0.79 0.77 20.22
C LYS A 75 -0.46 0.05 19.74
N PHE A 76 -0.97 0.41 18.58
CA PHE A 76 -2.13 -0.26 17.99
C PHE A 76 -1.82 -1.74 17.70
N ARG A 77 -0.67 -2.06 17.08
CA ARG A 77 -0.25 -3.43 16.78
C ARG A 77 -0.07 -4.28 18.03
N ASP A 78 0.45 -3.70 19.11
CA ASP A 78 0.66 -4.40 20.39
C ASP A 78 -0.64 -4.84 21.05
N GLN A 79 -1.78 -4.18 20.71
CA GLN A 79 -3.12 -4.53 21.18
C GLN A 79 -3.79 -5.62 20.32
N LEU A 80 -3.19 -6.03 19.21
CA LEU A 80 -3.74 -7.03 18.30
C LEU A 80 -3.44 -8.45 18.81
N PHE A 81 -4.38 -9.37 18.53
CA PHE A 81 -4.10 -10.80 18.66
C PHE A 81 -3.09 -11.26 17.61
N GLU A 82 -2.37 -12.35 17.87
CA GLU A 82 -1.31 -12.84 16.93
C GLU A 82 -1.81 -13.03 15.50
N LYS A 83 -2.98 -13.66 15.31
CA LYS A 83 -3.60 -13.83 13.99
C LYS A 83 -3.90 -12.52 13.26
N GLU A 84 -4.15 -11.45 14.00
CA GLU A 84 -4.40 -10.13 13.43
C GLU A 84 -3.10 -9.43 13.07
N LYS A 85 -2.03 -9.66 13.83
CA LYS A 85 -0.68 -9.16 13.52
C LYS A 85 -0.17 -9.70 12.19
N ASP A 86 -0.54 -10.93 11.83
CA ASP A 86 -0.16 -11.55 10.56
C ASP A 86 -0.78 -10.84 9.35
N ILE A 87 -1.91 -10.17 9.54
CA ILE A 87 -2.61 -9.43 8.49
C ILE A 87 -2.02 -8.02 8.27
N LEU A 88 -1.42 -7.44 9.33
CA LEU A 88 -0.86 -6.09 9.31
C LEU A 88 0.64 -6.12 9.12
N TYR A 89 1.13 -5.64 7.98
CA TYR A 89 2.54 -5.63 7.65
C TYR A 89 3.10 -4.19 7.64
N VAL A 90 4.14 -3.94 8.45
CA VAL A 90 4.89 -2.69 8.42
C VAL A 90 6.03 -2.84 7.43
N LEU A 91 6.03 -2.02 6.38
CA LEU A 91 7.01 -2.02 5.31
C LEU A 91 7.86 -0.75 5.38
N PRO A 92 9.02 -0.78 6.06
CA PRO A 92 9.98 0.31 6.03
C PRO A 92 10.90 0.19 4.81
N VAL A 93 10.95 1.22 4.00
CA VAL A 93 11.78 1.28 2.79
C VAL A 93 12.63 2.55 2.83
N VAL A 94 13.93 2.40 2.60
CA VAL A 94 14.87 3.51 2.47
C VAL A 94 15.20 3.72 1.00
N ASP A 95 15.08 4.96 0.51
CA ASP A 95 15.59 5.34 -0.82
C ASP A 95 17.11 5.21 -0.84
N CYS A 96 17.60 4.16 -1.48
CA CYS A 96 19.00 3.87 -1.68
C CYS A 96 19.49 4.19 -3.11
N SER A 97 18.63 4.79 -3.96
CA SER A 97 18.94 5.05 -5.36
C SER A 97 20.11 6.01 -5.57
N GLY A 98 20.42 6.83 -4.56
CA GLY A 98 21.60 7.69 -4.55
C GLY A 98 22.89 7.04 -4.05
N ALA A 99 22.87 5.74 -3.70
CA ALA A 99 24.04 5.05 -3.20
C ALA A 99 25.11 4.88 -4.28
N SER A 100 26.27 5.52 -4.09
CA SER A 100 27.42 5.30 -4.99
C SER A 100 27.89 3.84 -4.92
N ARG A 101 28.28 3.28 -6.06
CA ARG A 101 28.83 1.91 -6.16
C ARG A 101 30.00 1.67 -5.21
N LEU A 102 30.81 2.69 -4.94
CA LEU A 102 31.94 2.61 -4.02
C LEU A 102 31.53 2.45 -2.55
N PHE A 103 30.32 2.88 -2.20
CA PHE A 103 29.81 2.87 -0.83
C PHE A 103 28.63 1.94 -0.60
N ILE A 104 28.25 1.15 -1.60
CA ILE A 104 27.08 0.26 -1.52
C ILE A 104 27.17 -0.72 -0.33
N GLY A 105 28.38 -1.21 0.00
CA GLY A 105 28.60 -2.05 1.18
C GLY A 105 28.25 -1.34 2.48
N LYS A 106 28.68 -0.09 2.65
CA LYS A 106 28.33 0.71 3.84
C LYS A 106 26.83 0.98 3.96
N TRP A 107 26.14 1.13 2.84
CA TRP A 107 24.70 1.28 2.83
C TRP A 107 24.00 -0.01 3.26
N LYS A 108 24.45 -1.16 2.73
CA LYS A 108 23.94 -2.48 3.14
C LYS A 108 24.14 -2.74 4.63
N ASP A 109 25.35 -2.50 5.15
CA ASP A 109 25.66 -2.63 6.57
C ASP A 109 24.79 -1.69 7.43
N SER A 110 24.46 -0.51 6.92
CA SER A 110 23.57 0.42 7.61
C SER A 110 22.13 -0.12 7.67
N LEU A 111 21.60 -0.70 6.59
CA LEU A 111 20.28 -1.30 6.60
C LEU A 111 20.22 -2.52 7.54
N ILE A 112 21.27 -3.34 7.60
CA ILE A 112 21.37 -4.46 8.55
C ILE A 112 21.27 -3.94 9.98
N ARG A 113 22.09 -2.96 10.35
CA ARG A 113 22.05 -2.37 11.70
C ARG A 113 20.71 -1.73 12.05
N GLU A 114 20.06 -1.05 11.08
CA GLU A 114 18.72 -0.47 11.31
C GLU A 114 17.68 -1.58 11.50
N SER A 115 17.78 -2.69 10.75
CA SER A 115 16.90 -3.85 10.91
C SER A 115 17.07 -4.50 12.29
N GLU A 116 18.29 -4.73 12.72
CA GLU A 116 18.61 -5.28 14.05
C GLU A 116 18.06 -4.39 15.17
N LYS A 117 18.29 -3.06 15.07
CA LYS A 117 17.79 -2.10 16.03
C LYS A 117 16.26 -2.02 16.09
N ALA A 118 15.61 -2.13 14.94
CA ALA A 118 14.16 -2.05 14.82
C ALA A 118 13.45 -3.35 15.20
N GLY A 119 14.14 -4.50 15.13
CA GLY A 119 13.56 -5.82 15.34
C GLY A 119 12.69 -6.30 14.15
N TYR A 120 12.85 -5.68 12.98
CA TYR A 120 12.21 -6.08 11.73
C TYR A 120 13.06 -5.67 10.53
N THR A 121 12.85 -6.29 9.37
CA THR A 121 13.64 -6.03 8.17
C THR A 121 13.36 -4.63 7.59
N VAL A 122 14.41 -3.85 7.39
CA VAL A 122 14.40 -2.58 6.64
C VAL A 122 14.93 -2.83 5.24
N TYR A 123 14.14 -2.47 4.25
CA TYR A 123 14.47 -2.68 2.84
C TYR A 123 15.04 -1.42 2.20
N GLY A 124 15.79 -1.60 1.11
CA GLY A 124 16.30 -0.53 0.28
C GLY A 124 15.68 -0.58 -1.12
N ASP A 125 15.23 0.57 -1.61
CA ASP A 125 14.95 0.78 -3.02
C ASP A 125 16.24 1.24 -3.70
N TRP A 126 16.97 0.29 -4.31
CA TRP A 126 18.34 0.51 -4.80
C TRP A 126 18.41 1.20 -6.16
N ASP A 127 17.37 1.13 -6.94
CA ASP A 127 17.27 1.73 -8.28
C ASP A 127 16.28 2.90 -8.35
N GLY A 128 15.53 3.15 -7.28
CA GLY A 128 14.51 4.19 -7.18
C GLY A 128 13.22 3.85 -7.93
N LYS A 129 13.09 2.62 -8.42
CA LYS A 129 11.94 2.22 -9.22
C LYS A 129 10.66 2.17 -8.40
N MET A 130 10.71 1.68 -7.15
CA MET A 130 9.55 1.69 -6.27
C MET A 130 9.05 3.12 -6.02
N ARG A 131 9.95 4.09 -5.81
CA ARG A 131 9.62 5.51 -5.69
C ARG A 131 8.89 6.02 -6.91
N ASP A 132 9.50 5.85 -8.08
CA ASP A 132 9.02 6.47 -9.31
C ASP A 132 7.69 5.86 -9.77
N ASP A 133 7.53 4.53 -9.67
CA ASP A 133 6.32 3.82 -10.06
C ASP A 133 5.13 4.10 -9.11
N ASN A 134 5.39 4.32 -7.81
CA ASN A 134 4.36 4.63 -6.81
C ASN A 134 4.22 6.14 -6.53
N LYS A 135 4.89 6.99 -7.31
CA LYS A 135 4.82 8.46 -7.22
C LYS A 135 5.21 9.01 -5.84
N PHE A 136 6.09 8.33 -5.13
CA PHE A 136 6.63 8.83 -3.87
C PHE A 136 7.53 10.04 -4.12
N LEU A 137 7.41 11.05 -3.28
CA LEU A 137 8.20 12.26 -3.41
C LEU A 137 9.64 12.01 -2.96
N ARG A 138 10.59 12.47 -3.79
CA ARG A 138 12.02 12.40 -3.51
C ARG A 138 12.37 13.28 -2.32
N ASN A 139 13.26 12.79 -1.44
CA ASN A 139 13.74 13.48 -0.25
C ASN A 139 12.64 13.83 0.77
N GLU A 140 11.51 13.12 0.71
CA GLU A 140 10.42 13.25 1.67
C GLU A 140 10.19 11.94 2.43
N SER A 141 9.52 12.07 3.58
CA SER A 141 8.92 10.93 4.25
C SER A 141 7.56 10.69 3.60
N ASN A 142 7.40 9.57 2.94
CA ASN A 142 6.15 9.17 2.30
C ASN A 142 5.51 8.04 3.12
N PHE A 143 4.19 8.07 3.22
CA PHE A 143 3.41 7.02 3.85
C PHE A 143 2.28 6.58 2.92
N ALA A 144 2.18 5.27 2.70
CA ALA A 144 1.07 4.67 1.96
C ALA A 144 0.40 3.56 2.79
N LEU A 145 -0.93 3.59 2.84
CA LEU A 145 -1.75 2.52 3.39
C LEU A 145 -2.32 1.72 2.22
N ILE A 146 -1.89 0.47 2.10
CA ILE A 146 -2.27 -0.41 1.01
C ILE A 146 -3.16 -1.52 1.57
N ASN A 147 -4.30 -1.74 0.93
CA ASN A 147 -5.26 -2.76 1.32
C ASN A 147 -4.83 -4.17 0.86
N LYS A 148 -5.50 -5.20 1.35
CA LYS A 148 -5.27 -6.63 1.05
C LYS A 148 -5.29 -6.98 -0.45
N ASP A 149 -6.04 -6.21 -1.24
CA ASP A 149 -6.14 -6.37 -2.69
C ASP A 149 -5.09 -5.57 -3.47
N GLY A 150 -4.20 -4.85 -2.76
CA GLY A 150 -3.17 -4.00 -3.35
C GLY A 150 -3.65 -2.58 -3.71
N SER A 151 -4.88 -2.20 -3.39
CA SER A 151 -5.35 -0.83 -3.59
C SER A 151 -4.76 0.12 -2.54
N ILE A 152 -4.35 1.32 -2.97
CA ILE A 152 -3.89 2.38 -2.08
C ILE A 152 -5.12 3.10 -1.52
N THR A 153 -5.33 2.98 -0.22
CA THR A 153 -6.47 3.62 0.47
C THR A 153 -6.10 4.95 1.12
N TYR A 154 -4.82 5.21 1.26
CA TYR A 154 -4.29 6.48 1.73
C TYR A 154 -2.85 6.67 1.27
N LEU A 155 -2.51 7.86 0.81
CA LEU A 155 -1.16 8.25 0.42
C LEU A 155 -0.92 9.68 0.88
N THR A 156 0.20 9.90 1.57
CA THR A 156 0.61 11.23 2.03
C THR A 156 2.14 11.35 2.09
N HIS A 157 2.65 12.55 2.26
CA HIS A 157 4.07 12.84 2.36
C HIS A 157 4.33 14.02 3.30
N GLY A 158 5.56 14.16 3.75
CA GLY A 158 5.96 15.20 4.68
C GLY A 158 5.71 14.82 6.13
N LEU A 159 5.47 15.82 6.97
CA LEU A 159 5.12 15.63 8.38
C LEU A 159 3.62 15.31 8.48
N ILE A 160 3.31 14.23 9.16
CA ILE A 160 1.94 13.77 9.42
C ILE A 160 1.53 14.27 10.79
N GLU A 161 0.53 15.14 10.83
CA GLU A 161 0.05 15.75 12.07
C GLU A 161 -0.92 14.84 12.83
N GLU A 162 -1.19 15.15 14.10
CA GLU A 162 -2.01 14.35 15.02
C GLU A 162 -3.41 14.04 14.47
N ARG A 163 -4.05 15.03 13.82
CA ARG A 163 -5.35 14.82 13.18
C ARG A 163 -5.29 13.78 12.07
N GLU A 164 -4.22 13.78 11.29
CA GLU A 164 -3.99 12.87 10.19
C GLU A 164 -3.62 11.47 10.71
N ILE A 165 -2.80 11.38 11.78
CA ILE A 165 -2.52 10.12 12.50
C ILE A 165 -3.84 9.45 12.93
N SER A 166 -4.74 10.21 13.54
CA SER A 166 -6.06 9.72 13.96
C SER A 166 -6.89 9.20 12.78
N LEU A 167 -6.84 9.86 11.62
CA LEU A 167 -7.49 9.40 10.39
C LEU A 167 -6.89 8.08 9.90
N ILE A 168 -5.56 7.98 9.85
CA ILE A 168 -4.83 6.78 9.41
C ILE A 168 -5.22 5.59 10.31
N LEU A 169 -5.20 5.76 11.64
CA LEU A 169 -5.57 4.71 12.58
C LEU A 169 -7.02 4.23 12.38
N ARG A 170 -7.97 5.14 12.13
CA ARG A 170 -9.35 4.75 11.81
C ARG A 170 -9.43 3.93 10.53
N LYS A 171 -8.70 4.34 9.47
CA LYS A 171 -8.64 3.59 8.22
C LYS A 171 -8.06 2.19 8.43
N VAL A 172 -6.96 2.06 9.17
CA VAL A 172 -6.36 0.76 9.50
C VAL A 172 -7.35 -0.14 10.23
N ARG A 173 -8.05 0.38 11.26
CA ARG A 173 -9.09 -0.37 11.98
C ARG A 173 -10.20 -0.83 11.05
N SER A 174 -10.70 0.04 10.18
CA SER A 174 -11.73 -0.28 9.20
C SER A 174 -11.30 -1.39 8.25
N LEU A 175 -10.07 -1.33 7.70
CA LEU A 175 -9.54 -2.38 6.82
C LEU A 175 -9.36 -3.73 7.53
N MET A 176 -9.13 -3.71 8.83
CA MET A 176 -9.06 -4.91 9.68
C MET A 176 -10.44 -5.44 10.09
N GLY A 177 -11.53 -4.79 9.71
CA GLY A 177 -12.89 -5.16 10.12
C GLY A 177 -13.17 -4.90 11.62
N LYS A 178 -12.41 -3.98 12.24
CA LYS A 178 -12.62 -3.57 13.63
C LYS A 178 -13.55 -2.37 13.65
N GLU A 179 -14.60 -2.46 14.48
CA GLU A 179 -15.51 -1.33 14.67
C GLU A 179 -14.76 -0.11 15.19
N VAL A 180 -15.05 1.04 14.60
CA VAL A 180 -14.61 2.33 15.10
C VAL A 180 -15.58 2.71 16.20
N LEU A 181 -15.27 2.36 17.45
CA LEU A 181 -15.99 2.92 18.59
C LEU A 181 -15.72 4.43 18.61
N PHE A 182 -16.78 5.22 18.40
CA PHE A 182 -16.79 6.67 18.52
C PHE A 182 -16.75 7.10 19.98
#